data_b3ccabedbf2649d8b420e4a050934039
#
_entry.id   b3ccabedbf2649d8b420e4a050934039
#
_cell.length_a   1.000
_cell.length_b   1.000
_cell.length_c   1.000
_cell.angle_alpha   90.00
_cell.angle_beta   90.00
_cell.angle_gamma   90.00
#
_symmetry.space_group_name_H-M   'P 1'
#
loop_
_entity.id
_entity.type
_entity.pdbx_description
1 polymer ?
#
loop_
_entity_poly.entity_id
_entity_poly.type
_entity_poly.pdbx_seq_one_letter_code
_entity_poly.pdbx_strand_id
1 'polypeptide(L)'
;MSERNGPEIIINGNPKPPKFVWEGKPKMTKAEEAKWWLQEQERWVEGHAGLKGLHYFYLTQIKIKQPRGQLIHPWWRDVDEWVIDEYYEATRLGQDLCIYKRRGIGLSALFGAGVSLWKAVTSPGSTSLLTSNNRSKTEKLFNEKVAVAYDKLDEWIRPEKKSQRLTGYMTIDIKDHEGMTTGNNSNILARQTSDSRKDASNFESERAAHAFIDELFLHDFASEVRQSIQSCLMDDFEKIAPVVFGGSAGIVSEEGIKEAELMWKEAESLGVRTVFIPGTMGISKAPEYDDKGNQTGRFYDFCPNGWSDQEGAKEWIEKRRAYLDRSDDKRDYIGFVKSYPMDINDIFEMNNVGIIPEDILPKINAQKKVIVETPRPVNTYDLVEKGGRVVAVANNKGNYTILEHPVNGEEYRAGTDPIPM
;
A
#
# COMPACT_ATOMS: atom_id res chain seq x y z
N MET A 1 12.56 -11.96 40.25
CA MET A 1 12.23 -11.65 38.84
C MET A 1 12.02 -10.16 38.77
N SER A 2 12.98 -9.39 38.23
CA SER A 2 12.83 -7.93 38.08
C SER A 2 11.72 -7.69 37.06
N GLU A 3 10.69 -6.96 37.47
CA GLU A 3 9.74 -6.34 36.58
C GLU A 3 10.54 -5.57 35.52
N ARG A 4 10.58 -6.06 34.28
CA ARG A 4 11.07 -5.29 33.15
C ARG A 4 10.03 -4.20 32.92
N ASN A 5 10.24 -3.02 33.49
CA ASN A 5 9.48 -1.85 33.10
C ASN A 5 9.52 -1.77 31.58
N GLY A 6 8.36 -1.59 30.96
CA GLY A 6 8.27 -1.37 29.52
C GLY A 6 9.11 -0.13 29.13
N PRO A 7 9.36 0.07 27.82
CA PRO A 7 10.10 1.26 27.40
C PRO A 7 9.37 2.53 27.84
N GLU A 8 10.13 3.52 28.28
CA GLU A 8 9.59 4.84 28.66
C GLU A 8 8.99 5.53 27.42
N ILE A 9 7.75 5.98 27.55
CA ILE A 9 7.02 6.67 26.47
C ILE A 9 6.97 8.17 26.79
N ILE A 10 7.37 8.97 25.81
CA ILE A 10 7.35 10.44 25.88
C ILE A 10 6.15 10.93 25.07
N ILE A 11 5.28 11.72 25.70
CA ILE A 11 4.12 12.35 25.07
C ILE A 11 4.26 13.87 25.22
N ASN A 12 4.12 14.60 24.12
CA ASN A 12 4.17 16.05 24.13
C ASN A 12 2.82 16.63 24.57
N GLY A 13 2.85 17.51 25.58
CA GLY A 13 1.68 18.23 26.05
C GLY A 13 0.59 17.36 26.69
N ASN A 14 -0.64 17.87 26.72
CA ASN A 14 -1.83 17.16 27.20
C ASN A 14 -2.60 16.60 26.02
N PRO A 15 -2.58 15.28 25.76
CA PRO A 15 -3.29 14.68 24.64
C PRO A 15 -4.80 14.84 24.80
N LYS A 16 -5.49 15.12 23.68
CA LYS A 16 -6.95 15.11 23.64
C LYS A 16 -7.47 13.71 24.00
N PRO A 17 -8.66 13.58 24.61
CA PRO A 17 -9.27 12.27 24.80
C PRO A 17 -9.54 11.62 23.45
N PRO A 18 -9.54 10.27 23.37
CA PRO A 18 -9.87 9.58 22.12
C PRO A 18 -11.33 9.90 21.73
N LYS A 19 -11.59 10.02 20.43
CA LYS A 19 -12.94 10.29 19.92
C LYS A 19 -13.90 9.12 20.20
N PHE A 20 -13.35 7.90 20.21
CA PHE A 20 -14.11 6.68 20.44
C PHE A 20 -13.26 5.64 21.18
N VAL A 21 -13.90 4.93 22.13
CA VAL A 21 -13.33 3.79 22.85
C VAL A 21 -14.32 2.65 22.80
N TRP A 22 -13.90 1.49 22.29
CA TRP A 22 -14.71 0.28 22.36
C TRP A 22 -14.51 -0.43 23.70
N GLU A 23 -15.51 -0.42 24.53
CA GLU A 23 -15.50 -1.06 25.87
C GLU A 23 -15.79 -2.57 25.81
N GLY A 24 -16.07 -3.09 24.61
CA GLY A 24 -16.46 -4.48 24.42
C GLY A 24 -17.98 -4.70 24.44
N LYS A 25 -18.39 -5.92 24.12
CA LYS A 25 -19.78 -6.34 24.17
C LYS A 25 -20.28 -6.32 25.62
N PRO A 26 -21.42 -5.65 25.92
CA PRO A 26 -21.98 -5.64 27.26
C PRO A 26 -22.41 -7.03 27.71
N LYS A 27 -22.42 -7.27 29.03
CA LYS A 27 -23.02 -8.49 29.59
C LYS A 27 -24.54 -8.40 29.54
N MET A 28 -25.20 -9.38 28.93
CA MET A 28 -26.66 -9.37 28.71
C MET A 28 -27.20 -10.80 28.66
N THR A 29 -28.52 -10.93 28.77
CA THR A 29 -29.23 -12.19 28.54
C THR A 29 -29.34 -12.49 27.04
N LYS A 30 -29.62 -13.76 26.67
CA LYS A 30 -29.76 -14.15 25.25
C LYS A 30 -30.85 -13.32 24.50
N ALA A 31 -31.94 -12.97 25.18
CA ALA A 31 -33.01 -12.17 24.57
C ALA A 31 -32.55 -10.72 24.32
N GLU A 32 -31.83 -10.12 25.26
CA GLU A 32 -31.24 -8.80 25.10
C GLU A 32 -30.14 -8.81 24.01
N GLU A 33 -29.41 -9.91 23.92
CA GLU A 33 -28.34 -10.08 22.93
C GLU A 33 -28.88 -10.04 21.49
N ALA A 34 -29.98 -10.73 21.20
CA ALA A 34 -30.58 -10.67 19.87
C ALA A 34 -31.00 -9.24 19.49
N LYS A 35 -31.62 -8.50 20.44
CA LYS A 35 -32.01 -7.10 20.23
C LYS A 35 -30.78 -6.20 20.05
N TRP A 36 -29.72 -6.44 20.82
CA TRP A 36 -28.48 -5.69 20.74
C TRP A 36 -27.79 -5.89 19.38
N TRP A 37 -27.76 -7.13 18.84
CA TRP A 37 -27.18 -7.40 17.53
C TRP A 37 -27.96 -6.73 16.38
N LEU A 38 -29.26 -6.62 16.44
CA LEU A 38 -30.06 -5.85 15.48
C LEU A 38 -29.65 -4.38 15.49
N GLN A 39 -29.46 -3.79 16.67
CA GLN A 39 -28.99 -2.40 16.78
C GLN A 39 -27.54 -2.24 16.29
N GLU A 40 -26.68 -3.22 16.54
CA GLU A 40 -25.31 -3.18 16.01
C GLU A 40 -25.28 -3.25 14.49
N GLN A 41 -26.14 -4.05 13.86
CA GLN A 41 -26.26 -4.10 12.39
C GLN A 41 -26.66 -2.74 11.81
N GLU A 42 -27.61 -2.04 12.43
CA GLU A 42 -27.95 -0.67 12.03
C GLU A 42 -26.75 0.28 12.17
N ARG A 43 -26.01 0.19 13.28
CA ARG A 43 -24.79 1.01 13.51
C ARG A 43 -23.69 0.75 12.50
N TRP A 44 -23.57 -0.46 11.98
CA TRP A 44 -22.57 -0.78 10.92
C TRP A 44 -22.93 -0.16 9.57
N VAL A 45 -24.19 0.19 9.36
CA VAL A 45 -24.64 0.85 8.13
C VAL A 45 -24.69 2.37 8.35
N GLU A 46 -25.42 2.82 9.34
CA GLU A 46 -25.71 4.24 9.59
C GLU A 46 -24.55 4.97 10.29
N GLY A 47 -23.75 4.25 11.07
CA GLY A 47 -22.74 4.80 11.96
C GLY A 47 -23.22 4.97 13.40
N HIS A 48 -22.29 5.26 14.30
CA HIS A 48 -22.56 5.46 15.72
C HIS A 48 -21.49 6.34 16.38
N ALA A 49 -21.88 7.11 17.40
CA ALA A 49 -20.98 7.98 18.19
C ALA A 49 -20.12 8.93 17.33
N GLY A 50 -20.71 9.47 16.26
CA GLY A 50 -20.02 10.36 15.32
C GLY A 50 -19.05 9.67 14.37
N LEU A 51 -19.05 8.34 14.31
CA LEU A 51 -18.31 7.53 13.36
C LEU A 51 -19.21 7.05 12.22
N LYS A 52 -18.69 6.95 11.01
CA LYS A 52 -19.35 6.28 9.88
C LYS A 52 -19.43 4.76 10.13
N GLY A 53 -20.40 4.08 9.53
CA GLY A 53 -20.70 2.67 9.78
C GLY A 53 -19.50 1.75 9.59
N LEU A 54 -18.73 1.91 8.50
CA LEU A 54 -17.47 1.20 8.28
C LEU A 54 -16.47 1.42 9.42
N HIS A 55 -16.31 2.68 9.87
CA HIS A 55 -15.34 2.99 10.93
C HIS A 55 -15.76 2.35 12.25
N TYR A 56 -17.05 2.46 12.58
CA TYR A 56 -17.59 1.81 13.76
C TYR A 56 -17.42 0.29 13.71
N PHE A 57 -17.75 -0.35 12.58
CA PHE A 57 -17.52 -1.79 12.37
C PHE A 57 -16.05 -2.17 12.54
N TYR A 58 -15.14 -1.42 11.93
CA TYR A 58 -13.69 -1.68 12.01
C TYR A 58 -13.18 -1.65 13.46
N LEU A 59 -13.61 -0.67 14.25
CA LEU A 59 -13.16 -0.53 15.64
C LEU A 59 -13.81 -1.54 16.60
N THR A 60 -15.02 -2.01 16.30
CA THR A 60 -15.80 -2.86 17.22
C THR A 60 -15.76 -4.34 16.87
N GLN A 61 -15.66 -4.70 15.59
CA GLN A 61 -15.76 -6.08 15.13
C GLN A 61 -14.44 -6.66 14.65
N ILE A 62 -13.55 -5.85 14.06
CA ILE A 62 -12.30 -6.34 13.53
C ILE A 62 -11.26 -6.50 14.64
N LYS A 63 -10.49 -7.59 14.59
CA LYS A 63 -9.29 -7.76 15.41
C LYS A 63 -8.04 -7.81 14.53
N ILE A 64 -7.07 -7.01 14.91
CA ILE A 64 -5.77 -6.92 14.23
C ILE A 64 -4.67 -7.56 15.07
N LYS A 65 -3.69 -8.18 14.39
CA LYS A 65 -2.54 -8.78 15.05
C LYS A 65 -1.46 -7.73 15.26
N GLN A 66 -1.09 -7.53 16.51
CA GLN A 66 0.06 -6.70 16.87
C GLN A 66 1.40 -7.42 16.61
N PRO A 67 2.54 -6.70 16.52
CA PRO A 67 3.86 -7.30 16.28
C PRO A 67 4.24 -8.42 17.26
N ARG A 68 3.73 -8.38 18.50
CA ARG A 68 3.97 -9.40 19.53
C ARG A 68 2.96 -10.57 19.48
N GLY A 69 2.12 -10.62 18.44
CA GLY A 69 1.15 -11.71 18.23
C GLY A 69 -0.19 -11.53 18.94
N GLN A 70 -0.34 -10.56 19.82
CA GLN A 70 -1.61 -10.26 20.48
C GLN A 70 -2.63 -9.76 19.46
N LEU A 71 -3.88 -10.25 19.58
CA LEU A 71 -5.02 -9.77 18.80
C LEU A 71 -5.80 -8.76 19.63
N ILE A 72 -5.96 -7.57 19.07
CA ILE A 72 -6.70 -6.47 19.70
C ILE A 72 -7.68 -5.85 18.71
N HIS A 73 -8.72 -5.20 19.22
CA HIS A 73 -9.50 -4.26 18.42
C HIS A 73 -8.62 -3.06 18.04
N PRO A 74 -8.71 -2.53 16.80
CA PRO A 74 -8.08 -1.25 16.49
C PRO A 74 -8.60 -0.18 17.44
N TRP A 75 -7.75 0.76 17.80
CA TRP A 75 -8.21 1.99 18.46
C TRP A 75 -8.47 3.06 17.42
N TRP A 76 -9.33 4.01 17.76
CA TRP A 76 -9.63 5.14 16.91
C TRP A 76 -8.35 5.96 16.63
N ARG A 77 -8.17 6.38 15.38
CA ARG A 77 -7.12 7.29 14.94
C ARG A 77 -7.69 8.29 13.93
N ASP A 78 -7.24 9.53 14.01
CA ASP A 78 -7.61 10.61 13.07
C ASP A 78 -7.29 10.27 11.62
N VAL A 79 -6.17 9.61 11.37
CA VAL A 79 -5.77 9.16 10.02
C VAL A 79 -6.71 8.10 9.45
N ASP A 80 -7.22 7.17 10.27
CA ASP A 80 -8.18 6.16 9.80
C ASP A 80 -9.53 6.81 9.49
N GLU A 81 -9.97 7.75 10.31
CA GLU A 81 -11.19 8.52 10.07
C GLU A 81 -11.10 9.30 8.77
N TRP A 82 -10.01 10.02 8.55
CA TRP A 82 -9.79 10.77 7.32
C TRP A 82 -9.82 9.86 6.08
N VAL A 83 -9.09 8.75 6.10
CA VAL A 83 -9.04 7.83 4.95
C VAL A 83 -10.40 7.17 4.69
N ILE A 84 -11.17 6.87 5.74
CA ILE A 84 -12.54 6.36 5.60
C ILE A 84 -13.46 7.44 5.02
N ASP A 85 -13.31 8.70 5.41
CA ASP A 85 -14.06 9.81 4.83
C ASP A 85 -13.78 9.95 3.35
N GLU A 86 -12.52 9.84 2.93
CA GLU A 86 -12.11 9.84 1.53
C GLU A 86 -12.69 8.65 0.74
N TYR A 87 -12.77 7.47 1.37
CA TYR A 87 -13.40 6.30 0.77
C TYR A 87 -14.90 6.50 0.50
N TYR A 88 -15.64 7.08 1.46
CA TYR A 88 -17.05 7.40 1.26
C TYR A 88 -17.25 8.47 0.20
N GLU A 89 -16.37 9.47 0.16
CA GLU A 89 -16.44 10.52 -0.85
C GLU A 89 -16.10 9.99 -2.25
N ALA A 90 -15.09 9.13 -2.39
CA ALA A 90 -14.78 8.44 -3.63
C ALA A 90 -15.98 7.58 -4.10
N THR A 91 -16.63 6.86 -3.18
CA THR A 91 -17.85 6.09 -3.47
C THR A 91 -18.97 7.00 -3.99
N ARG A 92 -19.23 8.11 -3.30
CA ARG A 92 -20.28 9.08 -3.66
C ARG A 92 -20.07 9.70 -5.05
N LEU A 93 -18.79 9.94 -5.42
CA LEU A 93 -18.41 10.56 -6.67
C LEU A 93 -18.18 9.55 -7.82
N GLY A 94 -18.29 8.25 -7.57
CA GLY A 94 -17.97 7.22 -8.56
C GLY A 94 -16.50 7.23 -8.98
N GLN A 95 -15.59 7.62 -8.08
CA GLN A 95 -14.15 7.67 -8.31
C GLN A 95 -13.44 6.46 -7.69
N ASP A 96 -12.26 6.12 -8.20
CA ASP A 96 -11.33 5.26 -7.49
C ASP A 96 -10.58 6.02 -6.39
N LEU A 97 -9.96 5.32 -5.46
CA LEU A 97 -9.21 5.91 -4.36
C LEU A 97 -7.77 5.43 -4.38
N CYS A 98 -6.81 6.32 -4.64
CA CYS A 98 -5.39 6.01 -4.58
C CYS A 98 -4.74 6.67 -3.35
N ILE A 99 -4.15 5.85 -2.47
CA ILE A 99 -3.60 6.28 -1.18
C ILE A 99 -2.08 6.11 -1.19
N TYR A 100 -1.38 7.23 -1.19
CA TYR A 100 0.07 7.33 -1.05
C TYR A 100 0.40 7.47 0.42
N LYS A 101 1.19 6.57 0.96
CA LYS A 101 1.34 6.46 2.41
C LYS A 101 2.74 6.14 2.89
N ARG A 102 3.03 6.50 4.13
CA ARG A 102 4.15 5.92 4.86
C ARG A 102 3.93 4.43 5.14
N ARG A 103 5.00 3.70 5.38
CA ARG A 103 4.93 2.29 5.81
C ARG A 103 4.26 2.15 7.19
N GLY A 104 3.55 1.04 7.38
CA GLY A 104 2.99 0.65 8.68
C GLY A 104 1.75 1.40 9.14
N ILE A 105 1.09 2.19 8.28
CA ILE A 105 -0.14 2.93 8.63
C ILE A 105 -1.37 2.03 8.83
N GLY A 106 -1.36 0.79 8.34
CA GLY A 106 -2.42 -0.19 8.61
C GLY A 106 -3.48 -0.35 7.53
N LEU A 107 -3.32 0.23 6.32
CA LEU A 107 -4.32 0.15 5.25
C LEU A 107 -4.70 -1.28 4.85
N SER A 108 -3.76 -2.21 4.85
CA SER A 108 -4.05 -3.63 4.55
C SER A 108 -5.01 -4.27 5.56
N ALA A 109 -5.01 -3.81 6.82
CA ALA A 109 -5.98 -4.25 7.81
C ALA A 109 -7.35 -3.57 7.61
N LEU A 110 -7.36 -2.27 7.30
CA LEU A 110 -8.58 -1.50 7.10
C LEU A 110 -9.28 -1.92 5.80
N PHE A 111 -8.62 -1.82 4.63
CA PHE A 111 -9.24 -2.10 3.34
C PHE A 111 -9.23 -3.59 2.99
N GLY A 112 -8.17 -4.33 3.34
CA GLY A 112 -8.12 -5.76 3.09
C GLY A 112 -9.09 -6.55 3.96
N ALA A 113 -9.09 -6.36 5.28
CA ALA A 113 -9.97 -7.08 6.20
C ALA A 113 -11.23 -6.28 6.57
N GLY A 114 -11.07 -5.02 7.02
CA GLY A 114 -12.18 -4.22 7.53
C GLY A 114 -13.27 -4.01 6.50
N VAL A 115 -12.97 -3.43 5.34
CA VAL A 115 -13.96 -3.16 4.27
C VAL A 115 -14.51 -4.46 3.69
N SER A 116 -13.66 -5.46 3.42
CA SER A 116 -14.13 -6.73 2.85
C SER A 116 -15.13 -7.45 3.74
N LEU A 117 -14.85 -7.54 5.05
CA LEU A 117 -15.76 -8.16 6.01
C LEU A 117 -17.00 -7.30 6.27
N TRP A 118 -16.83 -5.97 6.34
CA TRP A 118 -17.95 -5.05 6.46
C TRP A 118 -18.93 -5.21 5.30
N LYS A 119 -18.45 -5.19 4.05
CA LYS A 119 -19.28 -5.43 2.86
C LYS A 119 -19.93 -6.80 2.88
N ALA A 120 -19.18 -7.85 3.26
CA ALA A 120 -19.71 -9.19 3.31
C ALA A 120 -20.84 -9.37 4.33
N VAL A 121 -20.83 -8.59 5.42
CA VAL A 121 -21.87 -8.63 6.48
C VAL A 121 -23.03 -7.70 6.19
N THR A 122 -22.77 -6.49 5.65
CA THR A 122 -23.81 -5.46 5.47
C THR A 122 -24.45 -5.44 4.08
N SER A 123 -23.84 -6.11 3.10
CA SER A 123 -24.30 -6.12 1.70
C SER A 123 -24.39 -7.56 1.18
N PRO A 124 -25.57 -8.21 1.34
CA PRO A 124 -25.78 -9.58 0.89
C PRO A 124 -25.40 -9.81 -0.58
N GLY A 125 -24.72 -10.92 -0.87
CA GLY A 125 -24.26 -11.28 -2.20
C GLY A 125 -23.06 -10.48 -2.69
N SER A 126 -22.43 -9.66 -1.84
CA SER A 126 -21.29 -8.85 -2.23
C SER A 126 -20.03 -9.70 -2.49
N THR A 127 -19.22 -9.26 -3.43
CA THR A 127 -17.89 -9.83 -3.67
C THR A 127 -16.84 -8.76 -3.42
N SER A 128 -15.77 -9.13 -2.69
CA SER A 128 -14.59 -8.29 -2.48
C SER A 128 -13.39 -8.91 -3.19
N LEU A 129 -12.64 -8.10 -3.94
CA LEU A 129 -11.46 -8.50 -4.68
C LEU A 129 -10.20 -7.97 -3.99
N LEU A 130 -9.22 -8.84 -3.76
CA LEU A 130 -7.98 -8.48 -3.09
C LEU A 130 -6.77 -8.95 -3.92
N THR A 131 -5.78 -8.09 -4.05
CA THR A 131 -4.49 -8.48 -4.61
C THR A 131 -3.34 -7.69 -4.00
N SER A 132 -2.14 -8.18 -4.16
CA SER A 132 -0.89 -7.51 -3.84
C SER A 132 0.16 -7.84 -4.90
N ASN A 133 1.30 -7.18 -4.86
CA ASN A 133 2.33 -7.21 -5.90
C ASN A 133 2.96 -8.59 -6.19
N ASN A 134 2.68 -9.62 -5.40
CA ASN A 134 3.08 -11.01 -5.69
C ASN A 134 2.21 -12.00 -4.91
N ARG A 135 2.29 -13.28 -5.33
CA ARG A 135 1.51 -14.37 -4.74
C ARG A 135 1.67 -14.48 -3.22
N SER A 136 2.89 -14.47 -2.72
CA SER A 136 3.15 -14.62 -1.28
C SER A 136 2.53 -13.49 -0.46
N LYS A 137 2.56 -12.25 -0.95
CA LYS A 137 1.94 -11.11 -0.27
C LYS A 137 0.42 -11.13 -0.39
N THR A 138 -0.13 -11.54 -1.53
CA THR A 138 -1.57 -11.74 -1.70
C THR A 138 -2.09 -12.81 -0.73
N GLU A 139 -1.39 -13.94 -0.61
CA GLU A 139 -1.73 -15.00 0.35
C GLU A 139 -1.62 -14.51 1.81
N LYS A 140 -0.60 -13.71 2.14
CA LYS A 140 -0.47 -13.08 3.47
C LYS A 140 -1.58 -12.09 3.75
N LEU A 141 -1.94 -11.24 2.79
CA LEU A 141 -3.06 -10.30 2.92
C LEU A 141 -4.34 -11.07 3.28
N PHE A 142 -4.63 -12.14 2.57
CA PHE A 142 -5.80 -12.97 2.84
C PHE A 142 -5.69 -13.71 4.18
N ASN A 143 -4.64 -14.52 4.37
CA ASN A 143 -4.53 -15.42 5.52
C ASN A 143 -4.24 -14.70 6.84
N GLU A 144 -3.39 -13.66 6.83
CA GLU A 144 -2.96 -12.97 8.05
C GLU A 144 -3.84 -11.77 8.42
N LYS A 145 -4.63 -11.24 7.48
CA LYS A 145 -5.53 -10.11 7.73
C LYS A 145 -6.98 -10.56 7.68
N VAL A 146 -7.47 -10.99 6.53
CA VAL A 146 -8.89 -11.31 6.33
C VAL A 146 -9.31 -12.53 7.15
N ALA A 147 -8.63 -13.66 6.97
CA ALA A 147 -9.00 -14.91 7.63
C ALA A 147 -8.83 -14.82 9.16
N VAL A 148 -7.78 -14.14 9.65
CA VAL A 148 -7.59 -13.92 11.10
C VAL A 148 -8.68 -13.03 11.66
N ALA A 149 -9.04 -11.93 10.98
CA ALA A 149 -10.13 -11.07 11.43
C ALA A 149 -11.47 -11.80 11.42
N TYR A 150 -11.77 -12.54 10.35
CA TYR A 150 -12.96 -13.38 10.25
C TYR A 150 -13.08 -14.42 11.38
N ASP A 151 -12.02 -15.15 11.66
CA ASP A 151 -12.01 -16.17 12.71
C ASP A 151 -12.24 -15.60 14.12
N LYS A 152 -12.13 -14.27 14.26
CA LYS A 152 -12.31 -13.54 15.53
C LYS A 152 -13.56 -12.67 15.58
N LEU A 153 -14.36 -12.67 14.51
CA LEU A 153 -15.71 -12.10 14.57
C LEU A 153 -16.54 -12.85 15.63
N ASP A 154 -17.48 -12.16 16.23
CA ASP A 154 -18.45 -12.79 17.14
C ASP A 154 -19.27 -13.87 16.39
N GLU A 155 -19.66 -14.94 17.10
CA GLU A 155 -20.39 -16.05 16.49
C GLU A 155 -21.72 -15.62 15.85
N TRP A 156 -22.34 -14.56 16.34
CA TRP A 156 -23.58 -14.00 15.78
C TRP A 156 -23.39 -13.40 14.39
N ILE A 157 -22.24 -12.85 14.10
CA ILE A 157 -21.92 -12.20 12.82
C ILE A 157 -20.92 -13.00 11.99
N ARG A 158 -20.37 -14.08 12.56
CA ARG A 158 -19.48 -14.98 11.86
C ARG A 158 -20.28 -16.10 11.19
N PRO A 159 -20.67 -15.91 9.94
CA PRO A 159 -21.44 -16.91 9.20
C PRO A 159 -20.66 -18.21 9.07
N GLU A 160 -21.34 -19.31 8.85
CA GLU A 160 -20.69 -20.57 8.59
C GLU A 160 -19.86 -20.52 7.31
N LYS A 161 -18.64 -21.02 7.36
CA LYS A 161 -17.80 -21.19 6.16
C LYS A 161 -18.38 -22.31 5.32
N LYS A 162 -18.93 -22.00 4.15
CA LYS A 162 -19.30 -23.04 3.18
C LYS A 162 -18.10 -23.59 2.40
N SER A 163 -16.97 -22.93 2.37
CA SER A 163 -15.78 -23.43 1.68
C SER A 163 -14.62 -23.60 2.64
N GLN A 164 -13.94 -24.72 2.53
CA GLN A 164 -12.62 -24.88 3.09
C GLN A 164 -11.70 -23.81 2.51
N ARG A 165 -10.71 -23.36 3.30
CA ARG A 165 -9.60 -22.48 2.89
C ARG A 165 -8.90 -23.03 1.64
N LEU A 166 -9.49 -22.85 0.49
CA LEU A 166 -8.73 -22.84 -0.74
C LEU A 166 -8.02 -21.48 -0.74
N THR A 167 -6.73 -21.47 -0.96
CA THR A 167 -5.86 -20.33 -0.98
C THR A 167 -6.53 -19.13 -1.66
N GLY A 168 -6.96 -18.15 -0.87
CA GLY A 168 -7.49 -16.89 -1.38
C GLY A 168 -8.97 -16.81 -1.70
N TYR A 169 -9.81 -17.77 -1.26
CA TYR A 169 -11.26 -17.73 -1.47
C TYR A 169 -12.03 -18.00 -0.18
N MET A 170 -13.02 -17.17 0.12
CA MET A 170 -13.92 -17.33 1.25
C MET A 170 -15.34 -16.95 0.86
N THR A 171 -16.30 -17.83 1.07
CA THR A 171 -17.72 -17.53 1.01
C THR A 171 -18.26 -17.34 2.42
N ILE A 172 -19.03 -16.28 2.62
CA ILE A 172 -19.60 -15.88 3.90
C ILE A 172 -21.12 -15.91 3.81
N ASP A 173 -21.76 -16.72 4.65
CA ASP A 173 -23.20 -16.74 4.81
C ASP A 173 -23.57 -16.11 6.17
N ILE A 174 -24.71 -15.44 6.27
CA ILE A 174 -25.23 -14.89 7.54
C ILE A 174 -26.27 -15.86 8.10
N LYS A 175 -26.28 -16.04 9.42
CA LYS A 175 -27.36 -16.70 10.14
C LYS A 175 -28.46 -15.67 10.43
N ASP A 176 -29.72 -16.06 10.18
CA ASP A 176 -30.86 -15.26 10.59
C ASP A 176 -31.12 -15.38 12.09
N HIS A 177 -32.15 -14.73 12.58
CA HIS A 177 -32.58 -14.74 13.99
C HIS A 177 -32.98 -16.12 14.52
N GLU A 178 -33.27 -17.07 13.62
CA GLU A 178 -33.60 -18.47 13.96
C GLU A 178 -32.35 -19.38 13.90
N GLY A 179 -31.19 -18.80 13.54
CA GLY A 179 -29.94 -19.53 13.38
C GLY A 179 -29.80 -20.28 12.05
N MET A 180 -30.74 -20.05 11.13
CA MET A 180 -30.72 -20.62 9.79
C MET A 180 -29.78 -19.80 8.89
N THR A 181 -28.99 -20.47 8.05
CA THR A 181 -28.14 -19.79 7.09
C THR A 181 -28.98 -19.18 5.98
N THR A 182 -28.96 -17.86 5.86
CA THR A 182 -29.80 -17.13 4.89
C THR A 182 -29.27 -17.15 3.45
N GLY A 183 -28.12 -17.79 3.21
CA GLY A 183 -27.53 -17.87 1.88
C GLY A 183 -27.03 -16.51 1.38
N ASN A 184 -26.45 -15.71 2.23
CA ASN A 184 -25.94 -14.37 1.87
C ASN A 184 -24.92 -14.41 0.72
N ASN A 185 -24.23 -15.53 0.53
CA ASN A 185 -23.31 -15.81 -0.57
C ASN A 185 -22.28 -14.70 -0.85
N SER A 186 -21.92 -13.91 0.16
CA SER A 186 -20.88 -12.90 0.01
C SER A 186 -19.51 -13.57 -0.10
N ASN A 187 -18.66 -13.06 -0.99
CA ASN A 187 -17.40 -13.67 -1.32
C ASN A 187 -16.22 -12.71 -1.08
N ILE A 188 -15.11 -13.23 -0.64
CA ILE A 188 -13.83 -12.51 -0.60
C ILE A 188 -12.82 -13.33 -1.40
N LEU A 189 -12.33 -12.75 -2.49
CA LEU A 189 -11.42 -13.38 -3.44
C LEU A 189 -10.07 -12.67 -3.41
N ALA A 190 -9.01 -13.42 -3.09
CA ALA A 190 -7.66 -12.91 -3.19
C ALA A 190 -6.93 -13.69 -4.30
N ARG A 191 -6.60 -13.01 -5.39
CA ARG A 191 -5.91 -13.60 -6.55
C ARG A 191 -4.66 -12.79 -6.86
N GLN A 192 -3.64 -13.50 -7.31
CA GLN A 192 -2.45 -12.87 -7.82
C GLN A 192 -2.69 -12.25 -9.20
N THR A 193 -2.09 -11.06 -9.42
CA THR A 193 -2.24 -10.29 -10.66
C THR A 193 -0.91 -9.82 -11.25
N SER A 194 0.23 -10.24 -10.69
CA SER A 194 1.52 -9.59 -10.95
C SER A 194 2.64 -10.47 -11.48
N ASP A 195 2.46 -11.80 -11.63
CA ASP A 195 3.54 -12.67 -12.13
C ASP A 195 3.66 -12.64 -13.67
N SER A 196 2.58 -12.26 -14.35
CA SER A 196 2.56 -12.11 -15.80
C SER A 196 1.45 -11.15 -16.23
N ARG A 197 1.56 -10.60 -17.44
CA ARG A 197 0.49 -9.78 -18.03
C ARG A 197 -0.86 -10.53 -18.11
N LYS A 198 -0.84 -11.84 -18.28
CA LYS A 198 -2.05 -12.67 -18.25
C LYS A 198 -2.69 -12.70 -16.86
N ASP A 199 -1.89 -12.68 -15.79
CA ASP A 199 -2.42 -12.69 -14.42
C ASP A 199 -3.10 -11.37 -14.05
N ALA A 200 -2.75 -10.26 -14.71
CA ALA A 200 -3.41 -8.98 -14.53
C ALA A 200 -4.91 -9.04 -14.78
N SER A 201 -5.38 -9.94 -15.67
CA SER A 201 -6.79 -10.14 -16.00
C SER A 201 -7.52 -11.20 -15.17
N ASN A 202 -6.92 -11.72 -14.11
CA ASN A 202 -7.51 -12.79 -13.30
C ASN A 202 -8.86 -12.46 -12.64
N PHE A 203 -9.27 -11.21 -12.64
CA PHE A 203 -10.55 -10.75 -12.08
C PHE A 203 -11.61 -10.39 -13.13
N GLU A 204 -11.30 -10.34 -14.41
CA GLU A 204 -12.19 -9.82 -15.48
C GLU A 204 -13.59 -10.43 -15.56
N SER A 205 -13.78 -11.65 -15.04
CA SER A 205 -15.10 -12.31 -15.00
C SER A 205 -15.89 -12.03 -13.71
N GLU A 206 -15.33 -11.32 -12.75
CA GLU A 206 -15.96 -11.09 -11.47
C GLU A 206 -16.83 -9.81 -11.48
N ARG A 207 -17.85 -9.79 -10.61
CA ARG A 207 -18.62 -8.59 -10.25
C ARG A 207 -18.36 -8.31 -8.77
N ALA A 208 -17.97 -7.09 -8.42
CA ALA A 208 -17.51 -6.79 -7.09
C ALA A 208 -18.12 -5.50 -6.51
N ALA A 209 -18.28 -5.50 -5.18
CA ALA A 209 -18.71 -4.36 -4.39
C ALA A 209 -17.56 -3.68 -3.64
N HIS A 210 -16.35 -4.24 -3.75
CA HIS A 210 -15.11 -3.70 -3.20
C HIS A 210 -13.92 -4.34 -3.91
N ALA A 211 -12.87 -3.54 -4.14
CA ALA A 211 -11.58 -4.04 -4.57
C ALA A 211 -10.44 -3.29 -3.86
N PHE A 212 -9.42 -4.03 -3.43
CA PHE A 212 -8.23 -3.46 -2.81
C PHE A 212 -6.95 -4.03 -3.44
N ILE A 213 -6.13 -3.13 -3.97
CA ILE A 213 -4.80 -3.44 -4.51
C ILE A 213 -3.77 -2.93 -3.52
N ASP A 214 -3.14 -3.84 -2.77
CA ASP A 214 -2.08 -3.50 -1.82
C ASP A 214 -0.74 -3.40 -2.52
N GLU A 215 0.09 -2.45 -2.11
CA GLU A 215 1.44 -2.21 -2.63
C GLU A 215 1.49 -1.97 -4.16
N LEU A 216 0.59 -1.13 -4.67
CA LEU A 216 0.48 -0.79 -6.12
C LEU A 216 1.84 -0.43 -6.73
N PHE A 217 2.68 0.33 -6.04
CA PHE A 217 3.98 0.80 -6.56
C PHE A 217 5.00 -0.33 -6.83
N LEU A 218 4.67 -1.56 -6.40
CA LEU A 218 5.49 -2.76 -6.60
C LEU A 218 4.95 -3.67 -7.72
N HIS A 219 3.85 -3.29 -8.39
CA HIS A 219 3.27 -4.10 -9.46
C HIS A 219 3.96 -3.83 -10.80
N ASP A 220 4.46 -4.88 -11.46
CA ASP A 220 5.07 -4.77 -12.78
C ASP A 220 4.05 -4.57 -13.91
N PHE A 221 2.77 -4.88 -13.66
CA PHE A 221 1.65 -4.70 -14.60
C PHE A 221 0.56 -3.82 -13.97
N ALA A 222 0.94 -2.71 -13.35
CA ALA A 222 0.04 -1.86 -12.56
C ALA A 222 -1.11 -1.29 -13.39
N SER A 223 -0.85 -0.88 -14.63
CA SER A 223 -1.85 -0.31 -15.54
C SER A 223 -2.90 -1.35 -15.94
N GLU A 224 -2.47 -2.54 -16.35
CA GLU A 224 -3.36 -3.64 -16.74
C GLU A 224 -4.20 -4.12 -15.55
N VAL A 225 -3.59 -4.24 -14.36
CA VAL A 225 -4.31 -4.60 -13.13
C VAL A 225 -5.38 -3.59 -12.80
N ARG A 226 -5.07 -2.28 -12.89
CA ARG A 226 -6.06 -1.22 -12.68
C ARG A 226 -7.23 -1.34 -13.64
N GLN A 227 -6.96 -1.44 -14.94
CA GLN A 227 -8.01 -1.54 -15.98
C GLN A 227 -8.89 -2.79 -15.80
N SER A 228 -8.27 -3.94 -15.53
CA SER A 228 -9.00 -5.20 -15.31
C SER A 228 -9.94 -5.12 -14.11
N ILE A 229 -9.45 -4.62 -12.97
CA ILE A 229 -10.25 -4.55 -11.74
C ILE A 229 -11.33 -3.47 -11.83
N GLN A 230 -11.06 -2.32 -12.46
CA GLN A 230 -12.07 -1.27 -12.63
C GLN A 230 -13.34 -1.81 -13.31
N SER A 231 -13.21 -2.66 -14.31
CA SER A 231 -14.35 -3.27 -15.04
C SER A 231 -15.24 -4.13 -14.12
N CYS A 232 -14.69 -4.70 -13.06
CA CYS A 232 -15.42 -5.55 -12.11
C CYS A 232 -16.36 -4.75 -11.18
N LEU A 233 -16.12 -3.44 -11.03
CA LEU A 233 -16.89 -2.55 -10.14
C LEU A 233 -17.84 -1.62 -10.90
N MET A 234 -18.18 -1.99 -12.12
CA MET A 234 -19.13 -1.27 -12.95
C MET A 234 -20.45 -2.07 -13.06
N ASP A 235 -21.57 -1.34 -13.01
CA ASP A 235 -22.88 -1.83 -13.44
C ASP A 235 -23.29 -0.99 -14.65
N ASP A 236 -23.16 -1.57 -15.84
CA ASP A 236 -23.18 -0.86 -17.12
C ASP A 236 -22.17 0.31 -17.13
N PHE A 237 -22.65 1.53 -17.00
CA PHE A 237 -21.84 2.76 -16.99
C PHE A 237 -21.70 3.38 -15.60
N GLU A 238 -22.35 2.83 -14.60
CA GLU A 238 -22.32 3.32 -13.23
C GLU A 238 -21.24 2.59 -12.43
N LYS A 239 -20.39 3.34 -11.75
CA LYS A 239 -19.41 2.78 -10.83
C LYS A 239 -20.05 2.53 -9.48
N ILE A 240 -20.15 1.26 -9.08
CA ILE A 240 -20.83 0.83 -7.85
C ILE A 240 -19.95 0.93 -6.61
N ALA A 241 -18.64 0.92 -6.77
CA ALA A 241 -17.68 1.07 -5.68
C ALA A 241 -16.30 1.50 -6.18
N PRO A 242 -15.47 2.14 -5.34
CA PRO A 242 -14.10 2.46 -5.71
C PRO A 242 -13.21 1.22 -5.73
N VAL A 243 -12.27 1.16 -6.68
CA VAL A 243 -11.04 0.43 -6.46
C VAL A 243 -10.18 1.24 -5.49
N VAL A 244 -9.70 0.61 -4.43
CA VAL A 244 -8.77 1.25 -3.49
C VAL A 244 -7.35 0.77 -3.81
N PHE A 245 -6.49 1.70 -4.13
CA PHE A 245 -5.06 1.45 -4.36
C PHE A 245 -4.27 1.93 -3.15
N GLY A 246 -3.45 1.08 -2.59
CA GLY A 246 -2.54 1.45 -1.51
C GLY A 246 -1.09 1.28 -1.95
N GLY A 247 -0.26 2.30 -1.75
CA GLY A 247 1.16 2.21 -2.06
C GLY A 247 2.03 2.95 -1.04
N SER A 248 3.23 2.42 -0.78
CA SER A 248 4.24 3.06 0.04
C SER A 248 5.55 3.20 -0.73
N ALA A 249 6.25 4.33 -0.54
CA ALA A 249 7.58 4.51 -1.07
C ALA A 249 8.52 3.45 -0.48
N GLY A 250 9.00 2.55 -1.32
CA GLY A 250 9.90 1.48 -0.92
C GLY A 250 10.82 1.10 -2.08
N ILE A 251 11.16 -0.17 -2.18
CA ILE A 251 11.61 -0.72 -3.46
C ILE A 251 10.36 -0.73 -4.34
N VAL A 252 10.40 -0.06 -5.48
CA VAL A 252 9.25 0.08 -6.40
C VAL A 252 9.59 -0.55 -7.74
N SER A 253 8.59 -1.02 -8.48
CA SER A 253 8.75 -1.35 -9.88
C SER A 253 8.70 -0.08 -10.73
N GLU A 254 9.37 -0.09 -11.87
CA GLU A 254 9.38 1.07 -12.78
C GLU A 254 7.96 1.37 -13.29
N GLU A 255 7.19 0.34 -13.60
CA GLU A 255 5.82 0.50 -14.08
C GLU A 255 4.87 0.91 -12.95
N GLY A 256 4.97 0.29 -11.78
CA GLY A 256 4.13 0.64 -10.63
C GLY A 256 4.28 2.08 -10.19
N ILE A 257 5.51 2.63 -10.20
CA ILE A 257 5.72 4.04 -9.84
C ILE A 257 5.22 4.99 -10.95
N LYS A 258 5.39 4.65 -12.23
CA LYS A 258 4.85 5.44 -13.34
C LYS A 258 3.33 5.50 -13.31
N GLU A 259 2.67 4.38 -13.04
CA GLU A 259 1.21 4.34 -12.92
C GLU A 259 0.72 5.15 -11.71
N ALA A 260 1.43 5.04 -10.58
CA ALA A 260 1.13 5.85 -9.40
C ALA A 260 1.31 7.35 -9.67
N GLU A 261 2.39 7.73 -10.35
CA GLU A 261 2.64 9.13 -10.73
C GLU A 261 1.59 9.65 -11.73
N LEU A 262 1.18 8.81 -12.68
CA LEU A 262 0.10 9.12 -13.62
C LEU A 262 -1.22 9.37 -12.88
N MET A 263 -1.62 8.45 -11.97
CA MET A 263 -2.83 8.62 -11.16
C MET A 263 -2.79 9.87 -10.28
N TRP A 264 -1.60 10.30 -9.83
CA TRP A 264 -1.46 11.55 -9.08
C TRP A 264 -1.63 12.78 -9.96
N LYS A 265 -0.96 12.81 -11.12
CA LYS A 265 -0.95 13.97 -12.03
C LYS A 265 -2.26 14.13 -12.81
N GLU A 266 -2.84 13.01 -13.22
CA GLU A 266 -4.03 12.94 -14.09
C GLU A 266 -5.28 12.48 -13.32
N ALA A 267 -5.32 12.72 -12.01
CA ALA A 267 -6.35 12.20 -11.11
C ALA A 267 -7.78 12.47 -11.61
N GLU A 268 -8.06 13.69 -12.03
CA GLU A 268 -9.38 14.12 -12.53
C GLU A 268 -9.75 13.40 -13.82
N SER A 269 -8.86 13.34 -14.80
CA SER A 269 -9.10 12.69 -16.09
C SER A 269 -9.27 11.19 -15.99
N LEU A 270 -8.64 10.56 -14.99
CA LEU A 270 -8.72 9.13 -14.71
C LEU A 270 -9.88 8.76 -13.78
N GLY A 271 -10.62 9.73 -13.25
CA GLY A 271 -11.66 9.49 -12.25
C GLY A 271 -11.10 8.89 -10.95
N VAL A 272 -9.93 9.31 -10.53
CA VAL A 272 -9.23 8.84 -9.33
C VAL A 272 -9.17 9.96 -8.29
N ARG A 273 -9.56 9.65 -7.06
CA ARG A 273 -9.33 10.50 -5.90
C ARG A 273 -8.00 10.11 -5.27
N THR A 274 -7.12 11.08 -5.09
CA THR A 274 -5.78 10.85 -4.54
C THR A 274 -5.68 11.36 -3.10
N VAL A 275 -5.07 10.56 -2.23
CA VAL A 275 -4.82 10.91 -0.83
C VAL A 275 -3.35 10.66 -0.51
N PHE A 276 -2.66 11.67 -0.02
CA PHE A 276 -1.30 11.53 0.49
C PHE A 276 -1.30 11.59 2.02
N ILE A 277 -0.93 10.49 2.66
CA ILE A 277 -0.77 10.40 4.11
C ILE A 277 0.69 10.68 4.45
N PRO A 278 1.02 11.86 5.00
CA PRO A 278 2.40 12.22 5.32
C PRO A 278 2.98 11.33 6.42
N GLY A 279 4.29 11.24 6.43
CA GLY A 279 5.05 10.53 7.45
C GLY A 279 4.81 11.00 8.88
N THR A 280 4.27 12.21 9.05
CA THR A 280 3.96 12.82 10.35
C THR A 280 2.69 12.27 11.01
N MET A 281 1.82 11.57 10.29
CA MET A 281 0.56 11.07 10.85
C MET A 281 0.66 9.66 11.42
N GLY A 282 -0.03 9.41 12.53
CA GLY A 282 -0.23 8.08 13.11
C GLY A 282 1.03 7.41 13.65
N ILE A 283 2.04 8.15 14.09
CA ILE A 283 3.27 7.59 14.68
C ILE A 283 3.08 7.39 16.18
N SER A 284 2.93 6.16 16.63
CA SER A 284 2.76 5.84 18.05
C SER A 284 4.03 5.35 18.76
N LYS A 285 5.12 5.12 18.02
CA LYS A 285 6.41 4.66 18.56
C LYS A 285 7.59 5.12 17.72
N ALA A 286 8.02 6.35 17.91
CA ALA A 286 9.23 6.87 17.28
C ALA A 286 10.40 6.76 18.28
N PRO A 287 11.51 6.09 17.95
CA PRO A 287 12.65 5.98 18.86
C PRO A 287 13.26 7.36 19.11
N GLU A 288 13.62 7.62 20.37
CA GLU A 288 14.45 8.76 20.72
C GLU A 288 15.91 8.47 20.36
N TYR A 289 16.60 9.45 19.80
CA TYR A 289 18.01 9.36 19.44
C TYR A 289 18.84 10.39 20.24
N ASP A 290 20.02 9.97 20.68
CA ASP A 290 21.03 10.88 21.24
C ASP A 290 21.71 11.73 20.15
N ASP A 291 22.58 12.65 20.53
CA ASP A 291 23.32 13.51 19.59
C ASP A 291 24.28 12.75 18.66
N LYS A 292 24.59 11.49 19.01
CA LYS A 292 25.41 10.57 18.21
C LYS A 292 24.56 9.70 17.29
N GLY A 293 23.23 9.87 17.31
CA GLY A 293 22.28 9.10 16.49
C GLY A 293 21.96 7.71 17.01
N ASN A 294 22.36 7.34 18.24
CA ASN A 294 22.03 6.07 18.86
C ASN A 294 20.65 6.14 19.51
N GLN A 295 19.92 5.01 19.52
CA GLN A 295 18.65 4.94 20.24
C GLN A 295 18.89 4.93 21.75
N THR A 296 18.18 5.79 22.47
CA THR A 296 18.27 5.91 23.95
C THR A 296 17.48 4.83 24.69
N GLY A 297 16.61 4.07 23.99
CA GLY A 297 15.68 3.12 24.57
C GLY A 297 14.33 3.75 24.95
N ARG A 298 14.18 5.07 24.85
CA ARG A 298 12.93 5.82 25.02
C ARG A 298 12.23 5.99 23.67
N PHE A 299 10.92 6.23 23.70
CA PHE A 299 10.11 6.39 22.48
C PHE A 299 9.17 7.58 22.63
N TYR A 300 9.03 8.35 21.57
CA TYR A 300 7.96 9.34 21.43
C TYR A 300 6.67 8.68 20.96
N ASP A 301 5.54 9.08 21.52
CA ASP A 301 4.22 8.83 20.98
C ASP A 301 3.68 10.13 20.38
N PHE A 302 3.68 10.22 19.05
CA PHE A 302 3.13 11.35 18.30
C PHE A 302 1.67 11.08 17.85
N CYS A 303 1.03 10.04 18.39
CA CYS A 303 -0.38 9.75 18.12
C CYS A 303 -1.12 9.33 19.41
N PRO A 304 -0.95 10.07 20.52
CA PRO A 304 -1.57 9.72 21.78
C PRO A 304 -3.11 9.80 21.65
N ASN A 305 -3.79 8.76 22.14
CA ASN A 305 -5.25 8.64 22.03
C ASN A 305 -5.80 8.72 20.59
N GLY A 306 -4.94 8.45 19.61
CA GLY A 306 -5.32 8.45 18.19
C GLY A 306 -5.23 9.80 17.48
N TRP A 307 -4.88 10.88 18.18
CA TRP A 307 -4.66 12.20 17.59
C TRP A 307 -3.20 12.39 17.17
N SER A 308 -2.96 12.69 15.90
CA SER A 308 -1.61 12.91 15.38
C SER A 308 -1.04 14.27 15.79
N ASP A 309 0.07 14.26 16.55
CA ASP A 309 0.93 15.43 16.76
C ASP A 309 1.87 15.58 15.57
N GLN A 310 1.34 16.22 14.52
CA GLN A 310 2.09 16.36 13.27
C GLN A 310 3.31 17.27 13.40
N GLU A 311 3.26 18.30 14.24
CA GLU A 311 4.39 19.22 14.44
C GLU A 311 5.54 18.51 15.17
N GLY A 312 5.27 17.84 16.29
CA GLY A 312 6.29 17.06 17.00
C GLY A 312 6.87 15.93 16.15
N ALA A 313 6.04 15.25 15.37
CA ALA A 313 6.49 14.22 14.43
C ALA A 313 7.36 14.81 13.31
N LYS A 314 7.02 16.00 12.80
CA LYS A 314 7.79 16.72 11.79
C LYS A 314 9.18 17.06 12.31
N GLU A 315 9.29 17.68 13.47
CA GLU A 315 10.57 18.01 14.09
C GLU A 315 11.46 16.77 14.28
N TRP A 316 10.86 15.67 14.72
CA TRP A 316 11.56 14.39 14.85
C TRP A 316 12.09 13.86 13.51
N ILE A 317 11.25 13.90 12.46
CA ILE A 317 11.62 13.46 11.11
C ILE A 317 12.76 14.32 10.56
N GLU A 318 12.64 15.65 10.65
CA GLU A 318 13.63 16.61 10.15
C GLU A 318 14.98 16.44 10.86
N LYS A 319 14.96 16.32 12.18
CA LYS A 319 16.17 16.05 12.97
C LYS A 319 16.84 14.75 12.56
N ARG A 320 16.07 13.70 12.31
CA ARG A 320 16.61 12.40 11.87
C ARG A 320 17.14 12.46 10.46
N ARG A 321 16.45 13.12 9.52
CA ARG A 321 16.92 13.36 8.15
C ARG A 321 18.25 14.11 8.15
N ALA A 322 18.33 15.22 8.89
CA ALA A 322 19.55 16.02 9.02
C ALA A 322 20.75 15.24 9.61
N TYR A 323 20.49 14.30 10.52
CA TYR A 323 21.52 13.41 11.03
C TYR A 323 22.01 12.41 9.97
N LEU A 324 21.07 11.73 9.29
CA LEU A 324 21.38 10.71 8.28
C LEU A 324 22.04 11.31 7.02
N ASP A 325 21.73 12.57 6.73
CA ASP A 325 22.29 13.28 5.58
C ASP A 325 23.80 13.60 5.70
N ARG A 326 24.37 13.51 6.91
CA ARG A 326 25.79 13.73 7.16
C ARG A 326 26.67 12.58 6.68
N SER A 327 26.09 11.41 6.44
CA SER A 327 26.81 10.23 5.94
C SER A 327 27.07 10.34 4.44
N ASP A 328 28.25 9.93 4.01
CA ASP A 328 28.56 9.77 2.57
C ASP A 328 27.72 8.66 1.93
N ASP A 329 27.33 7.64 2.71
CA ASP A 329 26.40 6.61 2.27
C ASP A 329 24.95 7.07 2.50
N LYS A 330 24.28 7.42 1.43
CA LYS A 330 22.90 7.93 1.46
C LYS A 330 21.82 6.84 1.58
N ARG A 331 22.16 5.56 1.61
CA ARG A 331 21.16 4.46 1.66
C ARG A 331 20.21 4.57 2.84
N ASP A 332 20.74 4.87 4.03
CA ASP A 332 19.93 5.02 5.25
C ASP A 332 19.06 6.28 5.19
N TYR A 333 19.59 7.38 4.67
CA TYR A 333 18.82 8.62 4.43
C TYR A 333 17.65 8.37 3.50
N ILE A 334 17.90 7.80 2.31
CA ILE A 334 16.87 7.47 1.32
C ILE A 334 15.83 6.51 1.90
N GLY A 335 16.28 5.45 2.60
CA GLY A 335 15.40 4.50 3.26
C GLY A 335 14.50 5.14 4.31
N PHE A 336 15.01 6.12 5.05
CA PHE A 336 14.25 6.86 6.05
C PHE A 336 13.24 7.81 5.39
N VAL A 337 13.64 8.58 4.37
CA VAL A 337 12.74 9.47 3.61
C VAL A 337 11.57 8.66 3.01
N LYS A 338 11.86 7.53 2.36
CA LYS A 338 10.83 6.62 1.82
C LYS A 338 9.90 6.04 2.89
N SER A 339 10.38 5.85 4.11
CA SER A 339 9.58 5.33 5.23
C SER A 339 8.69 6.40 5.85
N TYR A 340 9.16 7.65 5.86
CA TYR A 340 8.49 8.81 6.43
C TYR A 340 8.46 9.97 5.42
N PRO A 341 7.73 9.83 4.30
CA PRO A 341 7.62 10.89 3.31
C PRO A 341 6.87 12.09 3.89
N MET A 342 7.38 13.30 3.69
CA MET A 342 6.76 14.53 4.17
C MET A 342 5.90 15.20 3.10
N ASP A 343 6.21 14.95 1.84
CA ASP A 343 5.41 15.33 0.69
C ASP A 343 5.42 14.24 -0.39
N ILE A 344 4.65 14.43 -1.43
CA ILE A 344 4.50 13.43 -2.50
C ILE A 344 5.78 13.24 -3.32
N ASN A 345 6.63 14.27 -3.41
CA ASN A 345 7.89 14.18 -4.15
C ASN A 345 8.87 13.23 -3.44
N ASP A 346 8.82 13.14 -2.11
CA ASP A 346 9.58 12.13 -1.36
C ASP A 346 9.26 10.68 -1.84
N ILE A 347 8.06 10.46 -2.37
CA ILE A 347 7.67 9.17 -2.95
C ILE A 347 8.20 9.01 -4.37
N PHE A 348 8.08 10.03 -5.22
CA PHE A 348 8.39 9.93 -6.64
C PHE A 348 9.88 10.18 -6.95
N GLU A 349 10.48 11.25 -6.39
CA GLU A 349 11.85 11.65 -6.72
C GLU A 349 12.89 10.70 -6.13
N MET A 350 12.68 10.20 -4.91
CA MET A 350 13.61 9.25 -4.28
C MET A 350 13.71 7.90 -4.99
N ASN A 351 12.80 7.59 -5.90
CA ASN A 351 12.87 6.39 -6.74
C ASN A 351 13.71 6.61 -7.99
N ASN A 352 13.96 7.88 -8.37
CA ASN A 352 14.83 8.27 -9.46
C ASN A 352 16.32 8.40 -9.04
N VAL A 353 16.61 8.30 -7.73
CA VAL A 353 18.01 8.21 -7.25
C VAL A 353 18.52 6.79 -7.59
N GLY A 354 18.89 6.63 -8.87
CA GLY A 354 19.54 5.44 -9.37
C GLY A 354 20.91 5.23 -8.70
N ILE A 355 21.55 4.14 -9.05
CA ILE A 355 22.94 3.76 -8.70
C ILE A 355 23.96 4.86 -9.09
N ILE A 356 23.51 5.90 -9.77
CA ILE A 356 24.34 7.00 -10.30
C ILE A 356 24.40 8.09 -9.23
N PRO A 357 25.60 8.42 -8.73
CA PRO A 357 25.80 9.53 -7.80
C PRO A 357 25.23 10.86 -8.34
N GLU A 358 24.64 11.67 -7.44
CA GLU A 358 23.97 12.93 -7.81
C GLU A 358 24.88 13.92 -8.57
N ASP A 359 26.18 13.90 -8.31
CA ASP A 359 27.17 14.72 -9.01
C ASP A 359 27.41 14.25 -10.46
N ILE A 360 27.06 13.00 -10.78
CA ILE A 360 27.19 12.42 -12.12
C ILE A 360 25.91 12.61 -12.95
N LEU A 361 24.74 12.63 -12.31
CA LEU A 361 23.45 12.79 -12.99
C LEU A 361 23.37 14.08 -13.87
N PRO A 362 23.80 15.27 -13.41
CA PRO A 362 23.86 16.46 -14.25
C PRO A 362 24.82 16.30 -15.45
N LYS A 363 25.92 15.58 -15.26
CA LYS A 363 26.88 15.30 -16.35
C LYS A 363 26.29 14.38 -17.40
N ILE A 364 25.56 13.34 -16.98
CA ILE A 364 24.84 12.43 -17.87
C ILE A 364 23.73 13.17 -18.62
N ASN A 365 22.95 14.01 -17.93
CA ASN A 365 21.87 14.78 -18.54
C ASN A 365 22.43 15.84 -19.52
N ALA A 366 23.55 16.47 -19.19
CA ALA A 366 24.25 17.35 -20.10
C ALA A 366 24.76 16.62 -21.34
N GLN A 367 25.34 15.42 -21.17
CA GLN A 367 25.77 14.59 -22.29
C GLN A 367 24.59 14.07 -23.13
N LYS A 368 23.48 13.65 -22.50
CA LYS A 368 22.24 13.30 -23.21
C LYS A 368 21.75 14.46 -24.07
N LYS A 369 21.72 15.68 -23.53
CA LYS A 369 21.30 16.87 -24.25
C LYS A 369 22.21 17.14 -25.44
N VAL A 370 23.53 17.04 -25.28
CA VAL A 370 24.50 17.18 -26.38
C VAL A 370 24.31 16.10 -27.44
N ILE A 371 24.05 14.85 -27.07
CA ILE A 371 23.82 13.74 -28.00
C ILE A 371 22.53 13.97 -28.81
N VAL A 372 21.46 14.47 -28.16
CA VAL A 372 20.17 14.75 -28.80
C VAL A 372 20.24 15.98 -29.71
N GLU A 373 20.89 17.06 -29.23
CA GLU A 373 21.00 18.33 -29.97
C GLU A 373 22.07 18.31 -31.07
N THR A 374 23.05 17.43 -30.94
CA THR A 374 24.12 17.28 -31.95
C THR A 374 24.29 15.80 -32.30
N PRO A 375 23.37 15.22 -33.10
CA PRO A 375 23.50 13.83 -33.49
C PRO A 375 24.83 13.60 -34.20
N ARG A 376 25.75 12.90 -33.55
CA ARG A 376 26.99 12.44 -34.19
C ARG A 376 26.58 11.49 -35.30
N PRO A 377 27.28 11.51 -36.46
CA PRO A 377 27.06 10.50 -37.48
C PRO A 377 27.31 9.11 -36.85
N VAL A 378 26.25 8.33 -36.74
CA VAL A 378 26.32 6.99 -36.17
C VAL A 378 26.95 6.10 -37.23
N ASN A 379 28.25 5.77 -37.08
CA ASN A 379 28.89 4.79 -37.92
C ASN A 379 28.55 3.38 -37.41
N THR A 380 27.90 2.60 -38.24
CA THR A 380 27.64 1.19 -37.98
C THR A 380 28.73 0.32 -38.56
N TYR A 381 29.05 -0.79 -37.91
CA TYR A 381 30.15 -1.67 -38.22
C TYR A 381 29.71 -3.14 -38.15
N ASP A 382 30.41 -3.98 -38.91
CA ASP A 382 30.43 -5.42 -38.70
C ASP A 382 31.74 -5.81 -38.00
N LEU A 383 31.64 -6.73 -37.05
CA LEU A 383 32.84 -7.31 -36.42
C LEU A 383 33.27 -8.52 -37.25
N VAL A 384 34.49 -8.42 -37.87
CA VAL A 384 35.02 -9.45 -38.76
C VAL A 384 36.35 -9.95 -38.20
N GLU A 385 36.56 -11.27 -38.20
CA GLU A 385 37.84 -11.85 -37.84
C GLU A 385 38.84 -11.73 -39.01
N LYS A 386 39.97 -11.07 -38.75
CA LYS A 386 41.11 -10.98 -39.68
C LYS A 386 42.38 -11.32 -38.95
N GLY A 387 43.04 -12.38 -39.36
CA GLY A 387 44.36 -12.77 -38.80
C GLY A 387 44.32 -13.09 -37.29
N GLY A 388 43.28 -13.72 -36.80
CA GLY A 388 43.10 -14.08 -35.40
C GLY A 388 42.73 -12.90 -34.49
N ARG A 389 42.30 -11.76 -35.05
CA ARG A 389 41.81 -10.58 -34.34
C ARG A 389 40.44 -10.16 -34.88
N VAL A 390 39.59 -9.72 -34.00
CA VAL A 390 38.28 -9.13 -34.36
C VAL A 390 38.50 -7.66 -34.71
N VAL A 391 38.11 -7.24 -35.92
CA VAL A 391 38.25 -5.88 -36.45
C VAL A 391 36.85 -5.34 -36.79
N ALA A 392 36.59 -4.09 -36.42
CA ALA A 392 35.37 -3.40 -36.82
C ALA A 392 35.51 -2.90 -38.27
N VAL A 393 34.66 -3.33 -39.17
CA VAL A 393 34.61 -2.90 -40.56
C VAL A 393 33.36 -2.04 -40.78
N ALA A 394 33.55 -0.81 -41.26
CA ALA A 394 32.44 0.10 -41.49
C ALA A 394 31.43 -0.48 -42.47
N ASN A 395 30.18 -0.53 -42.07
CA ASN A 395 29.05 -1.00 -42.87
C ASN A 395 27.78 -0.23 -42.49
N ASN A 396 27.16 0.45 -43.43
CA ASN A 396 25.93 1.27 -43.20
C ASN A 396 24.73 0.45 -42.70
N LYS A 397 24.81 -0.88 -42.73
CA LYS A 397 23.82 -1.83 -42.20
C LYS A 397 24.45 -2.76 -41.15
N GLY A 398 25.60 -2.38 -40.61
CA GLY A 398 26.33 -3.18 -39.62
C GLY A 398 25.55 -3.34 -38.32
N ASN A 399 25.73 -4.49 -37.67
CA ASN A 399 25.04 -4.86 -36.45
C ASN A 399 25.57 -4.16 -35.19
N TYR A 400 26.64 -3.39 -35.30
CA TYR A 400 27.30 -2.73 -34.15
C TYR A 400 27.42 -1.23 -34.39
N THR A 401 27.11 -0.46 -33.38
CA THR A 401 27.29 1.00 -33.36
C THR A 401 28.51 1.33 -32.50
N ILE A 402 29.49 1.97 -33.07
CA ILE A 402 30.67 2.46 -32.32
C ILE A 402 30.47 3.96 -32.11
N LEU A 403 30.27 4.34 -30.85
CA LEU A 403 30.08 5.74 -30.44
C LEU A 403 31.42 6.47 -30.33
N GLU A 404 32.48 5.75 -29.89
CA GLU A 404 33.84 6.25 -29.75
C GLU A 404 34.83 5.11 -29.98
N HIS A 405 35.85 5.36 -30.79
CA HIS A 405 36.90 4.35 -31.02
C HIS A 405 37.83 4.26 -29.79
N PRO A 406 38.32 3.05 -29.45
CA PRO A 406 39.25 2.86 -28.35
C PRO A 406 40.52 3.68 -28.54
N VAL A 407 40.96 4.36 -27.49
CA VAL A 407 42.23 5.10 -27.47
C VAL A 407 43.33 4.18 -26.90
N ASN A 408 44.47 4.17 -27.55
CA ASN A 408 45.57 3.30 -27.16
C ASN A 408 46.11 3.67 -25.77
N GLY A 409 46.14 2.72 -24.85
CA GLY A 409 46.58 2.93 -23.46
C GLY A 409 45.48 3.17 -22.44
N GLU A 410 44.21 3.29 -22.87
CA GLU A 410 43.07 3.41 -21.98
C GLU A 410 42.44 2.04 -21.67
N GLU A 411 41.93 1.89 -20.45
CA GLU A 411 41.22 0.67 -20.01
C GLU A 411 39.72 0.78 -20.27
N TYR A 412 39.19 -0.14 -21.06
CA TYR A 412 37.77 -0.19 -21.40
C TYR A 412 37.10 -1.43 -20.74
N ARG A 413 35.93 -1.23 -20.16
CA ARG A 413 35.11 -2.34 -19.65
C ARG A 413 33.88 -2.53 -20.54
N ALA A 414 33.68 -3.75 -21.01
CA ALA A 414 32.49 -4.12 -21.77
C ALA A 414 31.39 -4.60 -20.79
N GLY A 415 30.24 -3.99 -20.90
CA GLY A 415 28.98 -4.51 -20.31
C GLY A 415 28.15 -5.11 -21.42
N THR A 416 27.72 -6.36 -21.28
CA THR A 416 26.70 -6.97 -22.16
C THR A 416 25.39 -7.08 -21.38
N ASP A 417 24.34 -6.49 -21.91
CA ASP A 417 22.98 -6.72 -21.44
C ASP A 417 22.40 -7.88 -22.29
N PRO A 418 22.12 -9.06 -21.71
CA PRO A 418 21.53 -10.14 -22.49
C PRO A 418 20.08 -9.75 -22.81
N ILE A 419 19.81 -9.43 -24.06
CA ILE A 419 18.43 -9.30 -24.57
C ILE A 419 17.81 -10.70 -24.51
N PRO A 420 16.76 -10.93 -23.74
CA PRO A 420 16.06 -12.21 -23.79
C PRO A 420 15.44 -12.39 -25.18
N MET A 421 15.81 -13.50 -25.86
CA MET A 421 15.17 -13.92 -27.11
C MET A 421 13.76 -14.41 -26.86
#